data_5eeed254c69897f90eb6e66279d699d0
#
_entry.id   5eeed254c69897f90eb6e66279d699d0
#
_cell.length_a   1.000
_cell.length_b   1.000
_cell.length_c   1.000
_cell.angle_alpha   90.00
_cell.angle_beta   90.00
_cell.angle_gamma   90.00
#
_symmetry.space_group_name_H-M   'P 1'
#
loop_
_entity.id
_entity.type
_entity.pdbx_description
1 polymer ?
#
loop_
_entity_poly.entity_id
_entity_poly.type
_entity_poly.pdbx_seq_one_letter_code
_entity_poly.pdbx_strand_id
1 'polypeptide(L)'
;SMIEMIQTITVVSSPTKNEWSKLCGWLQHDNYSVMGYIKFSLKDSDSSELINKIDDSEMGIISPLYIEKTSSNLLNVLSAHLRKRLHSEFPFSLDRIHFKSPVLRFENMMMLSIRIPDQKLGMLEHVFLGLLRSSSLHVKNIETPLIHQKMQFIFKNHNMLVDSYDYNEVVRIFSATPKIELFRSSRKDLMEVCENLLSINNPNNIHCFRINTRITSVLKMMIVIPSSLFNDETVDKILALVKSKINYQKCDWFEARGSEKSRLHIEFELKEDVHGKNVVPALDIFQLESEISTLIKPWDLQLFELLRSKYPGTKGVQLHELYVPLMPSEYRARVDANEALENIQYIEMLSQEDSIQVNLKRFDVPSILKLVSQLYIYSIEKIHLIEIMPVLQNLGLHVLDQLTTRIGNDRKTIGFVQSFRVVRKDRILIDEENSKPFLEAIVKK
;
A
#
# COMPACT_ATOMS: atom_id res chain seq x y z
N SER A 1 -16.71 -4.37 35.78
CA SER A 1 -16.30 -3.54 34.62
C SER A 1 -14.83 -3.77 34.26
N MET A 2 -14.37 -3.32 33.07
CA MET A 2 -12.93 -3.38 32.70
C MET A 2 -12.05 -2.68 33.72
N ILE A 3 -12.50 -1.58 34.30
CA ILE A 3 -11.75 -0.83 35.33
C ILE A 3 -11.57 -1.65 36.61
N GLU A 4 -12.61 -2.30 37.08
CA GLU A 4 -12.53 -3.18 38.26
C GLU A 4 -11.55 -4.34 38.03
N MET A 5 -11.57 -4.95 36.85
CA MET A 5 -10.61 -6.00 36.49
C MET A 5 -9.16 -5.49 36.58
N ILE A 6 -8.88 -4.26 36.12
CA ILE A 6 -7.53 -3.69 36.19
C ILE A 6 -7.08 -3.49 37.65
N GLN A 7 -8.00 -3.13 38.53
CA GLN A 7 -7.67 -2.91 39.93
C GLN A 7 -7.23 -4.21 40.65
N THR A 8 -7.67 -5.37 40.21
CA THR A 8 -7.28 -6.66 40.79
C THR A 8 -5.86 -7.09 40.40
N ILE A 9 -5.25 -6.47 39.40
CA ILE A 9 -3.91 -6.85 38.91
C ILE A 9 -2.84 -6.32 39.86
N THR A 10 -1.98 -7.20 40.39
CA THR A 10 -0.90 -6.82 41.33
C THR A 10 0.47 -6.74 40.69
N VAL A 11 0.65 -7.33 39.52
CA VAL A 11 1.96 -7.50 38.85
C VAL A 11 2.51 -6.22 38.22
N VAL A 12 1.69 -5.19 38.02
CA VAL A 12 2.07 -3.95 37.32
C VAL A 12 2.22 -2.78 38.28
N SER A 13 3.11 -1.86 37.96
CA SER A 13 3.29 -0.62 38.73
C SER A 13 2.03 0.25 38.77
N SER A 14 1.83 0.98 39.87
CA SER A 14 0.68 1.88 40.02
C SER A 14 0.51 2.92 38.89
N PRO A 15 1.57 3.55 38.35
CA PRO A 15 1.44 4.44 37.20
C PRO A 15 0.89 3.75 35.96
N THR A 16 1.36 2.52 35.65
CA THR A 16 0.87 1.76 34.48
C THR A 16 -0.59 1.35 34.64
N LYS A 17 -1.00 0.91 35.84
CA LYS A 17 -2.42 0.63 36.14
C LYS A 17 -3.30 1.84 35.91
N ASN A 18 -2.90 2.98 36.41
CA ASN A 18 -3.66 4.22 36.30
C ASN A 18 -3.88 4.62 34.83
N GLU A 19 -2.87 4.41 33.99
CA GLU A 19 -2.98 4.68 32.56
C GLU A 19 -3.95 3.77 31.84
N TRP A 20 -3.85 2.47 32.09
CA TRP A 20 -4.78 1.52 31.52
C TRP A 20 -6.21 1.71 32.04
N SER A 21 -6.34 2.11 33.31
CA SER A 21 -7.65 2.50 33.86
C SER A 21 -8.23 3.72 33.14
N LYS A 22 -7.40 4.74 32.85
CA LYS A 22 -7.82 5.90 32.04
C LYS A 22 -8.21 5.51 30.64
N LEU A 23 -7.43 4.62 29.98
CA LEU A 23 -7.78 4.11 28.66
C LEU A 23 -9.10 3.34 28.69
N CYS A 24 -9.29 2.42 29.62
CA CYS A 24 -10.53 1.66 29.73
C CYS A 24 -11.73 2.57 30.04
N GLY A 25 -11.55 3.57 30.90
CA GLY A 25 -12.56 4.61 31.13
C GLY A 25 -12.89 5.35 29.83
N TRP A 26 -11.90 5.79 29.09
CA TRP A 26 -12.08 6.44 27.80
C TRP A 26 -12.80 5.54 26.79
N LEU A 27 -12.42 4.28 26.69
CA LEU A 27 -13.10 3.29 25.82
C LEU A 27 -14.56 3.09 26.19
N GLN A 28 -14.89 3.06 27.50
CA GLN A 28 -16.27 2.90 28.00
C GLN A 28 -17.13 4.16 27.80
N HIS A 29 -16.53 5.35 27.72
CA HIS A 29 -17.22 6.63 27.48
C HIS A 29 -17.43 6.86 25.97
N ASP A 30 -18.18 5.99 25.34
CA ASP A 30 -18.63 6.13 23.95
C ASP A 30 -17.53 6.17 22.87
N ASN A 31 -16.31 5.69 23.19
CA ASN A 31 -15.21 5.66 22.23
C ASN A 31 -14.96 4.28 21.61
N TYR A 32 -15.54 3.21 22.18
CA TYR A 32 -15.39 1.85 21.73
C TYR A 32 -16.70 1.08 21.76
N SER A 33 -17.08 0.53 20.62
CA SER A 33 -18.26 -0.34 20.52
C SER A 33 -17.84 -1.78 20.75
N VAL A 34 -18.09 -2.31 21.95
CA VAL A 34 -17.87 -3.73 22.26
C VAL A 34 -18.92 -4.55 21.52
N MET A 35 -18.49 -5.48 20.69
CA MET A 35 -19.34 -6.36 19.88
C MET A 35 -19.29 -7.81 20.35
N GLY A 36 -18.21 -8.19 21.00
CA GLY A 36 -18.02 -9.55 21.50
C GLY A 36 -17.14 -9.59 22.73
N TYR A 37 -17.36 -10.61 23.55
CA TYR A 37 -16.59 -10.88 24.75
C TYR A 37 -16.44 -12.38 24.96
N ILE A 38 -15.25 -12.81 25.41
CA ILE A 38 -14.93 -14.22 25.71
C ILE A 38 -13.84 -14.30 26.76
N LYS A 39 -13.82 -15.40 27.52
CA LYS A 39 -12.75 -15.73 28.48
C LYS A 39 -11.98 -16.97 28.03
N PHE A 40 -10.67 -16.91 28.28
CA PHE A 40 -9.78 -18.07 28.14
C PHE A 40 -9.06 -18.32 29.44
N SER A 41 -8.87 -19.59 29.80
CA SER A 41 -7.94 -20.00 30.87
C SER A 41 -6.59 -20.34 30.25
N LEU A 42 -5.52 -19.84 30.87
CA LEU A 42 -4.14 -20.12 30.50
C LEU A 42 -3.58 -21.06 31.60
N LYS A 43 -3.27 -22.31 31.26
CA LYS A 43 -2.62 -23.26 32.17
C LYS A 43 -1.20 -23.50 31.68
N ASP A 44 -0.23 -23.28 32.56
CA ASP A 44 1.11 -23.83 32.40
C ASP A 44 1.04 -25.31 32.66
N SER A 45 1.23 -26.13 31.65
CA SER A 45 1.51 -27.55 31.85
C SER A 45 2.87 -27.83 31.22
N ASP A 46 3.68 -28.59 31.90
CA ASP A 46 5.08 -28.92 31.55
C ASP A 46 5.30 -29.51 30.14
N SER A 47 4.25 -29.72 29.37
CA SER A 47 4.34 -30.33 28.02
C SER A 47 3.48 -29.72 26.94
N SER A 48 2.54 -28.82 27.20
CA SER A 48 1.80 -28.06 26.19
C SER A 48 1.06 -26.88 26.82
N GLU A 49 1.39 -25.69 26.42
CA GLU A 49 0.65 -24.47 26.76
C GLU A 49 -0.78 -24.59 26.23
N LEU A 50 -1.74 -24.76 27.13
CA LEU A 50 -3.15 -24.91 26.76
C LEU A 50 -3.90 -23.61 27.01
N ILE A 51 -4.35 -23.01 25.90
CA ILE A 51 -5.35 -21.96 25.92
C ILE A 51 -6.70 -22.64 25.80
N ASN A 52 -7.44 -22.68 26.89
CA ASN A 52 -8.76 -23.27 26.90
C ASN A 52 -9.84 -22.18 26.97
N LYS A 53 -10.77 -22.26 26.05
CA LYS A 53 -11.99 -21.43 26.11
C LYS A 53 -12.78 -21.82 27.38
N ILE A 54 -13.29 -20.82 28.08
CA ILE A 54 -14.22 -21.06 29.20
C ILE A 54 -15.62 -21.08 28.62
N ASP A 55 -16.31 -22.21 28.78
CA ASP A 55 -17.67 -22.40 28.31
C ASP A 55 -18.63 -21.38 28.95
N ASP A 56 -19.68 -21.02 28.20
CA ASP A 56 -20.70 -20.06 28.59
C ASP A 56 -20.16 -18.64 28.85
N SER A 57 -18.92 -18.33 28.43
CA SER A 57 -18.36 -16.98 28.54
C SER A 57 -18.58 -16.12 27.30
N GLU A 58 -19.01 -16.72 26.20
CA GLU A 58 -19.17 -16.07 24.91
C GLU A 58 -20.39 -15.15 24.87
N MET A 59 -20.14 -13.90 24.47
CA MET A 59 -21.20 -12.90 24.32
C MET A 59 -21.08 -12.16 22.98
N GLY A 60 -22.20 -11.68 22.46
CA GLY A 60 -22.27 -10.89 21.24
C GLY A 60 -21.91 -11.71 20.00
N ILE A 61 -21.06 -11.17 19.12
CA ILE A 61 -20.67 -11.84 17.86
C ILE A 61 -19.87 -13.14 18.06
N ILE A 62 -19.43 -13.42 19.28
CA ILE A 62 -18.68 -14.64 19.63
C ILE A 62 -19.64 -15.72 20.15
N SER A 63 -20.90 -15.39 20.43
CA SER A 63 -21.85 -16.38 20.90
C SER A 63 -22.04 -17.53 19.90
N PRO A 64 -22.30 -18.77 20.36
CA PRO A 64 -22.48 -19.93 19.48
C PRO A 64 -23.55 -19.70 18.41
N LEU A 65 -24.65 -19.05 18.75
CA LEU A 65 -25.76 -18.71 17.84
C LEU A 65 -25.33 -17.80 16.68
N TYR A 66 -24.29 -17.00 16.87
CA TYR A 66 -23.79 -16.09 15.87
C TYR A 66 -22.63 -16.70 15.05
N ILE A 67 -21.75 -17.48 15.71
CA ILE A 67 -20.61 -18.16 15.08
C ILE A 67 -21.08 -19.20 14.05
N GLU A 68 -22.14 -19.95 14.32
CA GLU A 68 -22.72 -20.91 13.38
C GLU A 68 -23.17 -20.25 12.07
N LYS A 69 -23.52 -18.97 12.12
CA LYS A 69 -23.95 -18.19 10.94
C LYS A 69 -22.81 -17.44 10.23
N THR A 70 -21.70 -17.12 10.93
CA THR A 70 -20.74 -16.11 10.42
C THR A 70 -19.32 -16.58 10.18
N SER A 71 -18.79 -17.54 10.88
CA SER A 71 -17.58 -18.35 10.58
C SER A 71 -16.89 -18.95 11.80
N SER A 72 -16.48 -20.21 11.68
CA SER A 72 -15.57 -20.96 12.58
C SER A 72 -14.16 -20.34 12.68
N ASN A 73 -13.84 -19.29 11.92
CA ASN A 73 -12.49 -18.74 11.83
C ASN A 73 -12.14 -17.75 12.95
N LEU A 74 -13.12 -17.07 13.56
CA LEU A 74 -12.86 -16.04 14.57
C LEU A 74 -12.14 -16.60 15.81
N LEU A 75 -12.58 -17.73 16.35
CA LEU A 75 -11.95 -18.37 17.50
C LEU A 75 -10.50 -18.78 17.22
N ASN A 76 -10.22 -19.27 16.00
CA ASN A 76 -8.86 -19.60 15.58
C ASN A 76 -7.97 -18.36 15.52
N VAL A 77 -8.49 -17.25 15.02
CA VAL A 77 -7.78 -15.96 14.99
C VAL A 77 -7.47 -15.48 16.40
N LEU A 78 -8.43 -15.53 17.31
CA LEU A 78 -8.22 -15.14 18.71
C LEU A 78 -7.19 -16.04 19.40
N SER A 79 -7.32 -17.35 19.27
CA SER A 79 -6.37 -18.29 19.84
C SER A 79 -4.95 -18.08 19.30
N ALA A 80 -4.79 -17.78 18.02
CA ALA A 80 -3.48 -17.46 17.44
C ALA A 80 -2.86 -16.19 18.03
N HIS A 81 -3.66 -15.14 18.26
CA HIS A 81 -3.21 -13.92 18.93
C HIS A 81 -2.82 -14.16 20.39
N LEU A 82 -3.60 -14.95 21.10
CA LEU A 82 -3.32 -15.28 22.51
C LEU A 82 -2.06 -16.14 22.65
N ARG A 83 -1.81 -17.08 21.73
CA ARG A 83 -0.56 -17.87 21.71
C ARG A 83 0.68 -17.00 21.62
N LYS A 84 0.66 -15.94 20.80
CA LYS A 84 1.78 -14.98 20.69
C LYS A 84 2.04 -14.22 22.00
N ARG A 85 1.05 -14.16 22.88
CA ARG A 85 1.12 -13.48 24.18
C ARG A 85 1.38 -14.38 25.37
N LEU A 86 1.42 -15.71 25.21
CA LEU A 86 1.55 -16.64 26.34
C LEU A 86 2.75 -16.28 27.23
N HIS A 87 3.90 -16.00 26.63
CA HIS A 87 5.13 -15.63 27.34
C HIS A 87 5.21 -14.15 27.76
N SER A 88 4.16 -13.35 27.51
CA SER A 88 4.16 -11.94 27.94
C SER A 88 3.71 -11.85 29.39
N GLU A 89 4.57 -11.32 30.24
CA GLU A 89 4.23 -10.98 31.64
C GLU A 89 3.29 -9.76 31.73
N PHE A 90 3.14 -9.01 30.64
CA PHE A 90 2.34 -7.79 30.65
C PHE A 90 0.85 -8.13 30.53
N PRO A 91 0.02 -7.76 31.52
CA PRO A 91 -1.35 -8.24 31.62
C PRO A 91 -2.33 -7.58 30.63
N PHE A 92 -1.91 -6.56 29.92
CA PHE A 92 -2.76 -5.82 28.97
C PHE A 92 -2.27 -5.98 27.54
N SER A 93 -3.18 -6.10 26.58
CA SER A 93 -2.89 -5.83 25.19
C SER A 93 -4.04 -5.18 24.46
N LEU A 94 -3.69 -4.46 23.43
CA LEU A 94 -4.60 -3.86 22.50
C LEU A 94 -4.04 -4.10 21.12
N ASP A 95 -4.73 -4.94 20.33
CA ASP A 95 -4.26 -5.41 19.04
C ASP A 95 -5.34 -5.27 17.98
N ARG A 96 -4.92 -5.18 16.73
CA ARG A 96 -5.78 -5.31 15.56
C ARG A 96 -5.82 -6.79 15.16
N ILE A 97 -7.00 -7.36 15.06
CA ILE A 97 -7.17 -8.73 14.55
C ILE A 97 -7.56 -8.73 13.08
N HIS A 98 -7.10 -9.74 12.33
CA HIS A 98 -7.46 -9.91 10.92
C HIS A 98 -8.82 -10.60 10.77
N PHE A 99 -9.82 -9.98 11.39
CA PHE A 99 -11.21 -10.35 11.26
C PHE A 99 -12.03 -9.08 11.10
N LYS A 100 -12.74 -8.96 9.99
CA LYS A 100 -13.55 -7.79 9.70
C LYS A 100 -14.87 -7.85 10.45
N SER A 101 -15.31 -6.70 10.95
CA SER A 101 -16.57 -6.60 11.66
C SER A 101 -17.74 -6.97 10.74
N PRO A 102 -18.61 -7.89 11.16
CA PRO A 102 -19.80 -8.27 10.37
C PRO A 102 -21.00 -7.36 10.59
N VAL A 103 -20.94 -6.42 11.54
CA VAL A 103 -22.13 -5.68 12.02
C VAL A 103 -22.07 -4.20 11.66
N LEU A 104 -20.95 -3.54 11.92
CA LEU A 104 -20.74 -2.12 11.64
C LEU A 104 -19.92 -1.90 10.35
N ARG A 105 -18.93 -1.00 10.42
CA ARG A 105 -18.01 -0.78 9.29
C ARG A 105 -17.23 -2.07 8.99
N PHE A 106 -17.01 -2.37 7.71
CA PHE A 106 -16.28 -3.54 7.26
C PHE A 106 -14.75 -3.33 7.43
N GLU A 107 -14.33 -3.15 8.68
CA GLU A 107 -12.95 -2.90 9.11
C GLU A 107 -12.44 -4.03 10.00
N ASN A 108 -11.12 -4.17 10.07
CA ASN A 108 -10.48 -5.09 11.01
C ASN A 108 -10.80 -4.69 12.45
N MET A 109 -11.23 -5.67 13.24
CA MET A 109 -11.64 -5.43 14.64
C MET A 109 -10.43 -5.20 15.54
N MET A 110 -10.68 -4.45 16.59
CA MET A 110 -9.77 -4.24 17.70
C MET A 110 -10.05 -5.23 18.81
N MET A 111 -9.01 -5.87 19.31
CA MET A 111 -9.03 -6.77 20.44
C MET A 111 -8.36 -6.09 21.64
N LEU A 112 -9.09 -5.91 22.72
CA LEU A 112 -8.54 -5.56 24.02
C LEU A 112 -8.51 -6.83 24.87
N SER A 113 -7.37 -7.20 25.42
CA SER A 113 -7.29 -8.30 26.37
C SER A 113 -6.71 -7.86 27.71
N ILE A 114 -7.26 -8.44 28.78
CA ILE A 114 -6.90 -8.19 30.17
C ILE A 114 -6.67 -9.52 30.85
N ARG A 115 -5.47 -9.74 31.37
CA ARG A 115 -5.05 -10.97 32.07
C ARG A 115 -5.16 -10.79 33.57
N ILE A 116 -5.88 -11.64 34.23
CA ILE A 116 -6.15 -11.59 35.66
C ILE A 116 -5.82 -12.95 36.30
N PRO A 117 -5.13 -12.99 37.45
CA PRO A 117 -4.96 -14.24 38.21
C PRO A 117 -6.31 -14.72 38.78
N ASP A 118 -6.56 -16.02 38.68
CA ASP A 118 -7.72 -16.69 39.27
C ASP A 118 -7.24 -17.81 40.15
N GLN A 119 -7.84 -17.95 41.33
CA GLN A 119 -7.42 -18.96 42.36
C GLN A 119 -7.65 -20.40 41.92
N LYS A 120 -8.63 -20.66 41.03
CA LYS A 120 -9.02 -22.03 40.63
C LYS A 120 -8.49 -22.39 39.24
N LEU A 121 -8.49 -21.43 38.33
CA LEU A 121 -8.22 -21.63 36.89
C LEU A 121 -6.82 -21.17 36.49
N GLY A 122 -6.03 -20.63 37.42
CA GLY A 122 -4.71 -20.06 37.13
C GLY A 122 -4.80 -18.65 36.57
N MET A 123 -4.45 -18.44 35.34
CA MET A 123 -4.55 -17.11 34.67
C MET A 123 -5.74 -17.08 33.73
N LEU A 124 -6.57 -16.04 33.87
CA LEU A 124 -7.70 -15.76 32.98
C LEU A 124 -7.34 -14.63 32.04
N GLU A 125 -7.59 -14.81 30.76
CA GLU A 125 -7.52 -13.78 29.74
C GLU A 125 -8.94 -13.36 29.34
N HIS A 126 -9.31 -12.13 29.64
CA HIS A 126 -10.57 -11.52 29.27
C HIS A 126 -10.39 -10.80 27.95
N VAL A 127 -11.12 -11.19 26.90
CA VAL A 127 -10.99 -10.67 25.55
C VAL A 127 -12.26 -9.91 25.17
N PHE A 128 -12.10 -8.64 24.80
CA PHE A 128 -13.14 -7.76 24.30
C PHE A 128 -12.88 -7.45 22.85
N LEU A 129 -13.84 -7.72 21.97
CA LEU A 129 -13.78 -7.42 20.54
C LEU A 129 -14.70 -6.25 20.19
N GLY A 130 -14.23 -5.37 19.33
CA GLY A 130 -15.03 -4.24 18.91
C GLY A 130 -14.34 -3.34 17.92
N LEU A 131 -14.91 -2.15 17.72
CA LEU A 131 -14.38 -1.07 16.88
C LEU A 131 -14.34 0.24 17.64
N LEU A 132 -13.35 1.08 17.35
CA LEU A 132 -13.37 2.47 17.76
C LEU A 132 -14.55 3.18 17.07
N ARG A 133 -15.31 3.99 17.80
CA ARG A 133 -16.41 4.78 17.21
C ARG A 133 -15.86 5.90 16.32
N SER A 134 -16.64 6.32 15.36
CA SER A 134 -16.26 7.42 14.46
C SER A 134 -15.93 8.71 15.23
N SER A 135 -16.69 9.02 16.28
CA SER A 135 -16.42 10.15 17.17
C SER A 135 -15.02 10.09 17.79
N SER A 136 -14.58 8.92 18.23
CA SER A 136 -13.27 8.73 18.84
C SER A 136 -12.11 8.90 17.86
N LEU A 137 -12.35 8.68 16.56
CA LEU A 137 -11.34 8.86 15.53
C LEU A 137 -11.00 10.36 15.31
N HIS A 138 -11.95 11.25 15.60
CA HIS A 138 -11.80 12.70 15.49
C HIS A 138 -11.16 13.36 16.74
N VAL A 139 -11.11 12.65 17.87
CA VAL A 139 -10.39 13.14 19.07
C VAL A 139 -8.90 13.25 18.75
N LYS A 140 -8.26 14.36 19.13
CA LYS A 140 -6.82 14.56 18.92
C LYS A 140 -6.03 13.46 19.63
N ASN A 141 -4.99 12.96 18.97
CA ASN A 141 -4.16 11.88 19.52
C ASN A 141 -3.46 12.31 20.82
N ILE A 142 -3.10 13.59 20.95
CA ILE A 142 -2.52 14.15 22.18
C ILE A 142 -3.49 14.13 23.38
N GLU A 143 -4.79 14.09 23.14
CA GLU A 143 -5.84 14.03 24.18
C GLU A 143 -6.25 12.59 24.50
N THR A 144 -5.79 11.61 23.71
CA THR A 144 -6.16 10.20 23.86
C THR A 144 -5.28 9.52 24.92
N PRO A 145 -5.84 8.91 25.99
CA PRO A 145 -5.07 8.18 26.98
C PRO A 145 -4.16 7.14 26.35
N LEU A 146 -3.05 6.80 27.00
CA LEU A 146 -1.98 5.92 26.49
C LEU A 146 -1.21 6.52 25.30
N ILE A 147 -1.87 7.11 24.29
CA ILE A 147 -1.20 7.78 23.17
C ILE A 147 -0.48 9.04 23.67
N HIS A 148 -1.18 9.85 24.42
CA HIS A 148 -0.58 11.04 25.08
C HIS A 148 0.71 10.70 25.82
N GLN A 149 0.71 9.62 26.60
CA GLN A 149 1.90 9.21 27.33
C GLN A 149 3.05 8.77 26.43
N LYS A 150 2.74 8.07 25.34
CA LYS A 150 3.77 7.69 24.36
C LYS A 150 4.40 8.93 23.73
N MET A 151 3.61 9.96 23.45
CA MET A 151 4.13 11.26 22.98
C MET A 151 4.99 11.95 24.05
N GLN A 152 4.51 12.02 25.29
CA GLN A 152 5.27 12.59 26.40
C GLN A 152 6.60 11.87 26.68
N PHE A 153 6.63 10.56 26.48
CA PHE A 153 7.86 9.78 26.56
C PHE A 153 8.88 10.25 25.51
N ILE A 154 8.46 10.46 24.25
CA ILE A 154 9.31 10.92 23.16
C ILE A 154 9.81 12.34 23.44
N PHE A 155 8.91 13.26 23.81
CA PHE A 155 9.26 14.65 24.11
C PHE A 155 10.32 14.76 25.22
N LYS A 156 10.18 13.95 26.28
CA LYS A 156 11.14 13.92 27.40
C LYS A 156 12.49 13.34 26.99
N ASN A 157 12.52 12.26 26.22
CA ASN A 157 13.79 11.62 25.84
C ASN A 157 14.63 12.52 24.92
N HIS A 158 13.99 13.34 24.09
CA HIS A 158 14.66 14.26 23.18
C HIS A 158 14.73 15.70 23.71
N ASN A 159 14.30 15.97 24.96
CA ASN A 159 14.26 17.31 25.54
C ASN A 159 13.58 18.35 24.63
N MET A 160 12.50 17.93 23.93
CA MET A 160 11.81 18.80 22.98
C MET A 160 11.08 19.94 23.69
N LEU A 161 11.35 21.15 23.25
CA LEU A 161 10.63 22.32 23.73
C LEU A 161 9.24 22.38 23.08
N VAL A 162 8.24 22.74 23.85
CA VAL A 162 6.87 22.96 23.35
C VAL A 162 6.92 23.99 22.21
N ASP A 163 6.15 23.74 21.15
CA ASP A 163 6.07 24.56 19.94
C ASP A 163 7.37 24.64 19.11
N SER A 164 8.43 23.88 19.45
CA SER A 164 9.59 23.73 18.56
C SER A 164 9.21 23.00 17.27
N TYR A 165 10.06 23.10 16.26
CA TYR A 165 9.87 22.36 14.99
C TYR A 165 9.71 20.86 15.23
N ASP A 166 10.63 20.25 15.99
CA ASP A 166 10.61 18.81 16.25
C ASP A 166 9.38 18.38 17.07
N TYR A 167 8.97 19.18 18.05
CA TYR A 167 7.73 18.95 18.81
C TYR A 167 6.51 18.91 17.87
N ASN A 168 6.37 19.92 17.01
CA ASN A 168 5.26 20.02 16.08
C ASN A 168 5.30 18.91 15.02
N GLU A 169 6.50 18.48 14.60
CA GLU A 169 6.65 17.36 13.68
C GLU A 169 6.21 16.03 14.32
N VAL A 170 6.59 15.76 15.56
CA VAL A 170 6.10 14.59 16.30
C VAL A 170 4.58 14.61 16.43
N VAL A 171 3.98 15.76 16.74
CA VAL A 171 2.52 15.91 16.79
C VAL A 171 1.89 15.58 15.43
N ARG A 172 2.48 16.05 14.32
CA ARG A 172 2.02 15.71 12.95
C ARG A 172 2.16 14.24 12.65
N ILE A 173 3.28 13.60 13.00
CA ILE A 173 3.52 12.17 12.83
C ILE A 173 2.43 11.35 13.52
N PHE A 174 2.13 11.68 14.78
CA PHE A 174 1.08 11.00 15.53
C PHE A 174 -0.31 11.27 14.96
N SER A 175 -0.59 12.48 14.52
CA SER A 175 -1.89 12.83 13.92
C SER A 175 -2.16 12.09 12.61
N ALA A 176 -1.13 11.86 11.81
CA ALA A 176 -1.22 11.11 10.57
C ALA A 176 -1.31 9.59 10.78
N THR A 177 -0.88 9.07 11.92
CA THR A 177 -0.86 7.62 12.20
C THR A 177 -2.24 7.15 12.70
N PRO A 178 -2.79 6.04 12.14
CA PRO A 178 -4.05 5.48 12.63
C PRO A 178 -4.01 5.17 14.13
N LYS A 179 -5.07 5.52 14.84
CA LYS A 179 -5.14 5.45 16.31
C LYS A 179 -4.88 4.04 16.84
N ILE A 180 -5.38 3.02 16.16
CA ILE A 180 -5.16 1.64 16.54
C ILE A 180 -3.67 1.25 16.46
N GLU A 181 -2.95 1.77 15.47
CA GLU A 181 -1.53 1.51 15.32
C GLU A 181 -0.71 2.21 16.41
N LEU A 182 -1.13 3.41 16.81
CA LEU A 182 -0.52 4.10 17.96
C LEU A 182 -0.75 3.34 19.27
N PHE A 183 -1.91 2.74 19.45
CA PHE A 183 -2.19 1.91 20.62
C PHE A 183 -1.32 0.66 20.68
N ARG A 184 -1.18 -0.08 19.58
CA ARG A 184 -0.42 -1.35 19.53
C ARG A 184 1.10 -1.18 19.50
N SER A 185 1.60 -0.07 18.97
CA SER A 185 3.05 0.17 18.88
C SER A 185 3.68 0.43 20.25
N SER A 186 4.88 -0.08 20.47
CA SER A 186 5.63 0.22 21.69
C SER A 186 6.13 1.66 21.70
N ARG A 187 6.48 2.21 22.89
CA ARG A 187 7.09 3.54 23.00
C ARG A 187 8.41 3.65 22.23
N LYS A 188 9.20 2.56 22.21
CA LYS A 188 10.48 2.49 21.49
C LYS A 188 10.30 2.47 19.98
N ASP A 189 9.36 1.68 19.47
CA ASP A 189 9.06 1.65 18.04
C ASP A 189 8.60 3.02 17.53
N LEU A 190 7.73 3.71 18.30
CA LEU A 190 7.26 5.05 17.93
C LEU A 190 8.39 6.09 18.02
N MET A 191 9.29 5.97 18.99
CA MET A 191 10.46 6.84 19.10
C MET A 191 11.37 6.67 17.89
N GLU A 192 11.70 5.42 17.50
CA GLU A 192 12.49 5.11 16.31
C GLU A 192 11.84 5.65 15.02
N VAL A 193 10.53 5.51 14.89
CA VAL A 193 9.79 6.11 13.76
C VAL A 193 9.94 7.63 13.72
N CYS A 194 9.83 8.30 14.88
CA CYS A 194 10.01 9.75 14.96
C CYS A 194 11.45 10.16 14.63
N GLU A 195 12.45 9.47 15.17
CA GLU A 195 13.88 9.74 14.91
C GLU A 195 14.19 9.61 13.41
N ASN A 196 13.74 8.53 12.78
CA ASN A 196 13.91 8.31 11.35
C ASN A 196 13.28 9.44 10.52
N LEU A 197 12.08 9.88 10.88
CA LEU A 197 11.37 10.94 10.15
C LEU A 197 11.98 12.32 10.37
N LEU A 198 12.47 12.61 11.57
CA LEU A 198 13.17 13.87 11.88
C LEU A 198 14.55 13.94 11.20
N SER A 199 15.18 12.80 10.91
CA SER A 199 16.46 12.75 10.20
C SER A 199 16.37 13.03 8.70
N ILE A 200 15.16 13.06 8.11
CA ILE A 200 14.97 13.30 6.68
C ILE A 200 15.23 14.76 6.32
N ASN A 201 16.33 15.00 5.60
CA ASN A 201 16.70 16.33 5.13
C ASN A 201 15.96 16.75 3.85
N ASN A 202 15.62 15.81 2.97
CA ASN A 202 14.92 16.10 1.72
C ASN A 202 13.56 15.40 1.68
N PRO A 203 12.45 16.15 1.88
CA PRO A 203 11.10 15.59 1.92
C PRO A 203 10.59 15.11 0.55
N ASN A 204 11.24 15.53 -0.54
CA ASN A 204 10.84 15.16 -1.91
C ASN A 204 11.42 13.80 -2.36
N ASN A 205 12.34 13.23 -1.59
CA ASN A 205 12.89 11.92 -1.86
C ASN A 205 12.10 10.83 -1.15
N ILE A 206 12.25 9.61 -1.68
CA ILE A 206 11.75 8.40 -1.03
C ILE A 206 12.80 7.94 -0.04
N HIS A 207 12.33 7.52 1.12
CA HIS A 207 13.19 6.96 2.16
C HIS A 207 12.60 5.64 2.66
N CYS A 208 13.45 4.65 2.79
CA CYS A 208 13.09 3.35 3.34
C CYS A 208 13.81 3.12 4.67
N PHE A 209 13.06 2.73 5.68
CA PHE A 209 13.61 2.43 7.00
C PHE A 209 13.21 1.01 7.41
N ARG A 210 14.17 0.29 7.96
CA ARG A 210 13.88 -0.93 8.69
C ARG A 210 13.67 -0.57 10.14
N ILE A 211 12.52 -0.92 10.70
CA ILE A 211 12.18 -0.69 12.10
C ILE A 211 12.64 -1.91 12.91
N ASN A 212 13.42 -1.67 13.96
CA ASN A 212 13.93 -2.73 14.81
C ASN A 212 12.79 -3.43 15.55
N THR A 213 12.82 -4.75 15.57
CA THR A 213 11.87 -5.57 16.31
C THR A 213 12.61 -6.59 17.17
N ARG A 214 12.08 -6.86 18.35
CA ARG A 214 12.64 -7.91 19.24
C ARG A 214 12.30 -9.32 18.76
N ILE A 215 11.33 -9.44 17.87
CA ILE A 215 10.83 -10.72 17.35
C ILE A 215 11.59 -11.02 16.07
N THR A 216 12.45 -12.02 16.08
CA THR A 216 13.30 -12.41 14.94
C THR A 216 12.51 -12.91 13.73
N SER A 217 11.28 -13.39 13.94
CA SER A 217 10.38 -13.83 12.87
C SER A 217 9.60 -12.71 12.21
N VAL A 218 9.79 -11.45 12.64
CA VAL A 218 9.05 -10.30 12.12
C VAL A 218 10.01 -9.28 11.52
N LEU A 219 9.75 -8.86 10.28
CA LEU A 219 10.41 -7.74 9.63
C LEU A 219 9.43 -6.59 9.51
N LYS A 220 9.79 -5.43 10.08
CA LYS A 220 9.03 -4.19 9.95
C LYS A 220 9.78 -3.19 9.07
N MET A 221 9.06 -2.58 8.16
CA MET A 221 9.58 -1.56 7.26
C MET A 221 8.68 -0.34 7.25
N MET A 222 9.27 0.82 7.08
CA MET A 222 8.56 2.07 6.83
C MET A 222 9.12 2.69 5.56
N ILE A 223 8.24 2.99 4.61
CA ILE A 223 8.57 3.66 3.36
C ILE A 223 7.91 5.04 3.40
N VAL A 224 8.72 6.07 3.30
CA VAL A 224 8.30 7.47 3.32
C VAL A 224 8.29 7.99 1.89
N ILE A 225 7.17 8.55 1.49
CA ILE A 225 6.90 8.96 0.11
C ILE A 225 6.34 10.38 0.14
N PRO A 226 6.74 11.28 -0.78
CA PRO A 226 6.09 12.56 -0.96
C PRO A 226 4.57 12.40 -1.13
N SER A 227 3.77 13.18 -0.39
CA SER A 227 2.30 13.00 -0.39
C SER A 227 1.66 13.23 -1.76
N SER A 228 2.30 14.02 -2.62
CA SER A 228 1.87 14.22 -4.02
C SER A 228 1.93 12.95 -4.89
N LEU A 229 2.78 11.99 -4.51
CA LEU A 229 2.96 10.71 -5.21
C LEU A 229 2.22 9.55 -4.51
N PHE A 230 1.61 9.81 -3.34
CA PHE A 230 1.01 8.79 -2.51
C PHE A 230 -0.47 8.59 -2.88
N ASN A 231 -0.76 7.55 -3.64
CA ASN A 231 -2.10 7.11 -4.00
C ASN A 231 -2.19 5.58 -3.96
N ASP A 232 -3.38 5.03 -4.10
CA ASP A 232 -3.64 3.60 -3.96
C ASP A 232 -2.84 2.78 -5.00
N GLU A 233 -2.73 3.25 -6.25
CA GLU A 233 -1.95 2.59 -7.30
C GLU A 233 -0.45 2.54 -6.94
N THR A 234 0.09 3.64 -6.42
CA THR A 234 1.48 3.71 -5.95
C THR A 234 1.73 2.75 -4.80
N VAL A 235 0.80 2.69 -3.84
CA VAL A 235 0.87 1.76 -2.71
C VAL A 235 0.87 0.31 -3.20
N ASP A 236 -0.01 -0.05 -4.13
CA ASP A 236 -0.09 -1.39 -4.69
C ASP A 236 1.20 -1.79 -5.43
N LYS A 237 1.76 -0.89 -6.24
CA LYS A 237 3.03 -1.11 -6.93
C LYS A 237 4.19 -1.35 -5.95
N ILE A 238 4.30 -0.53 -4.92
CA ILE A 238 5.34 -0.66 -3.90
C ILE A 238 5.16 -1.97 -3.12
N LEU A 239 3.94 -2.31 -2.72
CA LEU A 239 3.66 -3.56 -2.02
C LEU A 239 4.02 -4.77 -2.88
N ALA A 240 3.70 -4.76 -4.17
CA ALA A 240 4.05 -5.83 -5.09
C ALA A 240 5.58 -5.99 -5.20
N LEU A 241 6.32 -4.88 -5.35
CA LEU A 241 7.79 -4.88 -5.41
C LEU A 241 8.41 -5.44 -4.11
N VAL A 242 8.00 -4.91 -2.95
CA VAL A 242 8.58 -5.32 -1.66
C VAL A 242 8.24 -6.78 -1.35
N LYS A 243 7.00 -7.21 -1.60
CA LYS A 243 6.57 -8.60 -1.43
C LYS A 243 7.35 -9.58 -2.30
N SER A 244 7.77 -9.19 -3.50
CA SER A 244 8.57 -10.04 -4.39
C SER A 244 9.98 -10.33 -3.87
N LYS A 245 10.50 -9.47 -2.96
CA LYS A 245 11.86 -9.57 -2.41
C LYS A 245 11.94 -10.34 -1.09
N ILE A 246 10.82 -10.63 -0.45
CA ILE A 246 10.77 -11.18 0.90
C ILE A 246 10.06 -12.54 0.88
N ASN A 247 10.69 -13.53 1.51
CA ASN A 247 10.03 -14.82 1.74
C ASN A 247 9.23 -14.75 3.05
N TYR A 248 7.92 -14.56 2.93
CA TYR A 248 7.04 -14.33 4.06
C TYR A 248 5.89 -15.34 4.12
N GLN A 249 5.36 -15.55 5.33
CA GLN A 249 4.15 -16.33 5.58
C GLN A 249 2.91 -15.43 5.56
N LYS A 250 3.04 -14.23 6.15
CA LYS A 250 1.96 -13.25 6.25
C LYS A 250 2.52 -11.85 6.08
N CYS A 251 1.76 -10.98 5.43
CA CYS A 251 2.07 -9.57 5.28
C CYS A 251 0.88 -8.74 5.75
N ASP A 252 1.14 -7.78 6.60
CA ASP A 252 0.19 -6.76 7.05
C ASP A 252 0.78 -5.37 6.79
N TRP A 253 -0.07 -4.39 6.57
CA TRP A 253 0.37 -3.03 6.29
C TRP A 253 -0.68 -1.99 6.66
N PHE A 254 -0.24 -0.75 6.87
CA PHE A 254 -1.11 0.40 7.05
C PHE A 254 -0.48 1.67 6.48
N GLU A 255 -1.33 2.64 6.17
CA GLU A 255 -0.96 3.94 5.67
C GLU A 255 -1.07 5.00 6.77
N ALA A 256 -0.14 5.95 6.75
CA ALA A 256 -0.18 7.15 7.56
C ALA A 256 -0.01 8.36 6.63
N ARG A 257 -1.13 8.97 6.24
CA ARG A 257 -1.17 10.06 5.25
C ARG A 257 -0.93 11.40 5.93
N GLY A 258 0.19 12.04 5.62
CA GLY A 258 0.56 13.37 6.08
C GLY A 258 0.36 14.44 4.99
N SER A 259 0.58 15.70 5.32
CA SER A 259 0.46 16.82 4.38
C SER A 259 1.60 16.87 3.35
N GLU A 260 2.83 16.68 3.78
CA GLU A 260 4.03 16.72 2.93
C GLU A 260 4.57 15.34 2.63
N LYS A 261 4.60 14.48 3.64
CA LYS A 261 5.12 13.11 3.59
C LYS A 261 4.04 12.14 4.04
N SER A 262 3.83 11.10 3.27
CA SER A 262 3.00 9.95 3.63
C SER A 262 3.86 8.72 3.85
N ARG A 263 3.37 7.79 4.64
CA ARG A 263 4.14 6.62 5.08
C ARG A 263 3.36 5.35 4.82
N LEU A 264 4.04 4.37 4.26
CA LEU A 264 3.57 3.00 4.16
C LEU A 264 4.36 2.16 5.18
N HIS A 265 3.69 1.64 6.18
CA HIS A 265 4.27 0.72 7.15
C HIS A 265 3.91 -0.70 6.75
N ILE A 266 4.90 -1.59 6.68
CA ILE A 266 4.73 -2.98 6.26
C ILE A 266 5.32 -3.88 7.33
N GLU A 267 4.58 -4.92 7.71
CA GLU A 267 5.01 -5.93 8.67
C GLU A 267 4.91 -7.32 8.02
N PHE A 268 6.03 -8.02 7.96
CA PHE A 268 6.12 -9.38 7.42
C PHE A 268 6.37 -10.38 8.55
N GLU A 269 5.55 -11.41 8.64
CA GLU A 269 5.90 -12.64 9.35
C GLU A 269 6.73 -13.50 8.40
N LEU A 270 8.00 -13.69 8.71
CA LEU A 270 8.94 -14.42 7.87
C LEU A 270 8.68 -15.92 7.92
N LYS A 271 8.90 -16.62 6.81
CA LYS A 271 8.90 -18.08 6.80
C LYS A 271 10.17 -18.60 7.42
N GLU A 272 10.04 -19.69 8.16
CA GLU A 272 11.19 -20.47 8.63
C GLU A 272 11.89 -21.15 7.45
N ASP A 273 13.20 -21.24 7.54
CA ASP A 273 14.01 -22.00 6.59
C ASP A 273 13.90 -23.52 6.86
N VAL A 274 14.61 -24.31 6.04
CA VAL A 274 14.65 -25.79 6.18
C VAL A 274 15.20 -26.26 7.55
N HIS A 275 15.85 -25.36 8.30
CA HIS A 275 16.43 -25.61 9.61
C HIS A 275 15.62 -24.98 10.77
N GLY A 276 14.39 -24.50 10.50
CA GLY A 276 13.52 -23.88 11.49
C GLY A 276 14.01 -22.49 11.96
N LYS A 277 14.89 -21.83 11.19
CA LYS A 277 15.37 -20.49 11.50
C LYS A 277 14.67 -19.45 10.60
N ASN A 278 14.26 -18.36 11.21
CA ASN A 278 13.75 -17.20 10.47
C ASN A 278 14.95 -16.47 9.83
N VAL A 279 15.06 -16.56 8.52
CA VAL A 279 16.10 -15.83 7.78
C VAL A 279 15.56 -14.45 7.44
N VAL A 280 16.11 -13.45 8.10
CA VAL A 280 15.83 -12.06 7.73
C VAL A 280 16.61 -11.78 6.44
N PRO A 281 15.93 -11.43 5.34
CA PRO A 281 16.62 -11.16 4.07
C PRO A 281 17.56 -9.97 4.24
N ALA A 282 18.76 -10.08 3.62
CA ALA A 282 19.68 -8.97 3.46
C ALA A 282 19.10 -8.01 2.40
N LEU A 283 18.18 -7.15 2.81
CA LEU A 283 17.62 -6.11 1.95
C LEU A 283 18.57 -4.93 1.91
N ASP A 284 19.07 -4.65 0.70
CA ASP A 284 19.76 -3.39 0.43
C ASP A 284 18.73 -2.26 0.36
N ILE A 285 18.71 -1.45 1.41
CA ILE A 285 17.75 -0.34 1.55
C ILE A 285 17.96 0.72 0.47
N PHE A 286 19.21 1.04 0.12
CA PHE A 286 19.52 2.02 -0.92
C PHE A 286 19.07 1.56 -2.31
N GLN A 287 19.28 0.27 -2.61
CA GLN A 287 18.77 -0.31 -3.85
C GLN A 287 17.25 -0.28 -3.88
N LEU A 288 16.58 -0.60 -2.78
CA LEU A 288 15.13 -0.56 -2.68
C LEU A 288 14.58 0.86 -2.86
N GLU A 289 15.21 1.88 -2.27
CA GLU A 289 14.84 3.28 -2.48
C GLU A 289 14.95 3.69 -3.94
N SER A 290 16.03 3.30 -4.61
CA SER A 290 16.24 3.57 -6.04
C SER A 290 15.18 2.89 -6.92
N GLU A 291 14.88 1.62 -6.64
CA GLU A 291 13.86 0.86 -7.38
C GLU A 291 12.45 1.46 -7.19
N ILE A 292 12.08 1.81 -5.95
CA ILE A 292 10.82 2.47 -5.67
C ILE A 292 10.76 3.85 -6.34
N SER A 293 11.82 4.64 -6.26
CA SER A 293 11.93 5.94 -6.92
C SER A 293 11.66 5.84 -8.42
N THR A 294 12.22 4.82 -9.06
CA THR A 294 12.00 4.58 -10.48
C THR A 294 10.57 4.14 -10.77
N LEU A 295 10.01 3.28 -9.92
CA LEU A 295 8.68 2.70 -10.08
C LEU A 295 7.55 3.73 -9.99
N ILE A 296 7.68 4.73 -9.10
CA ILE A 296 6.61 5.72 -8.82
C ILE A 296 6.89 7.10 -9.39
N LYS A 297 7.90 7.20 -10.24
CA LYS A 297 8.27 8.46 -10.88
C LYS A 297 7.10 9.01 -11.70
N PRO A 298 6.77 10.32 -11.61
CA PRO A 298 5.76 10.92 -12.47
C PRO A 298 6.04 10.68 -13.95
N TRP A 299 4.98 10.43 -14.72
CA TRP A 299 5.06 10.09 -16.14
C TRP A 299 5.85 11.14 -16.97
N ASP A 300 5.61 12.41 -16.71
CA ASP A 300 6.29 13.52 -17.37
C ASP A 300 7.80 13.55 -17.08
N LEU A 301 8.20 13.23 -15.85
CA LEU A 301 9.60 13.13 -15.47
C LEU A 301 10.27 11.89 -16.08
N GLN A 302 9.56 10.76 -16.16
CA GLN A 302 10.04 9.57 -16.86
C GLN A 302 10.30 9.89 -18.33
N LEU A 303 9.34 10.53 -19.01
CA LEU A 303 9.47 10.94 -20.40
C LEU A 303 10.61 11.94 -20.59
N PHE A 304 10.78 12.90 -19.67
CA PHE A 304 11.89 13.86 -19.71
C PHE A 304 13.25 13.19 -19.72
N GLU A 305 13.47 12.22 -18.82
CA GLU A 305 14.73 11.48 -18.74
C GLU A 305 14.98 10.63 -19.98
N LEU A 306 13.95 9.97 -20.50
CA LEU A 306 14.03 9.19 -21.72
C LEU A 306 14.38 10.06 -22.92
N LEU A 307 13.75 11.23 -23.05
CA LEU A 307 14.07 12.20 -24.11
C LEU A 307 15.51 12.72 -23.98
N ARG A 308 15.97 13.05 -22.77
CA ARG A 308 17.36 13.48 -22.55
C ARG A 308 18.38 12.40 -22.87
N SER A 309 18.07 11.14 -22.52
CA SER A 309 18.94 10.01 -22.83
C SER A 309 19.03 9.75 -24.34
N LYS A 310 17.90 9.85 -25.04
CA LYS A 310 17.84 9.59 -26.49
C LYS A 310 18.38 10.73 -27.33
N TYR A 311 18.16 11.98 -26.91
CA TYR A 311 18.55 13.20 -27.63
C TYR A 311 19.51 14.02 -26.77
N PRO A 312 20.83 13.89 -26.98
CA PRO A 312 21.82 14.64 -26.21
C PRO A 312 21.74 16.15 -26.48
N GLY A 313 22.21 16.96 -25.54
CA GLY A 313 22.16 18.42 -25.60
C GLY A 313 20.81 19.00 -25.23
N THR A 314 20.39 20.04 -25.94
CA THR A 314 19.14 20.79 -25.66
C THR A 314 17.90 20.19 -26.31
N LYS A 315 18.08 19.32 -27.33
CA LYS A 315 16.95 18.78 -28.11
C LYS A 315 15.96 17.99 -27.26
N GLY A 316 16.44 17.15 -26.32
CA GLY A 316 15.57 16.39 -25.43
C GLY A 316 14.70 17.28 -24.54
N VAL A 317 15.25 18.40 -24.05
CA VAL A 317 14.52 19.38 -23.25
C VAL A 317 13.46 20.09 -24.11
N GLN A 318 13.82 20.51 -25.31
CA GLN A 318 12.91 21.17 -26.25
C GLN A 318 11.72 20.29 -26.65
N LEU A 319 11.97 18.99 -26.89
CA LEU A 319 10.90 18.03 -27.20
C LEU A 319 9.98 17.83 -25.99
N HIS A 320 10.52 17.75 -24.79
CA HIS A 320 9.71 17.63 -23.59
C HIS A 320 8.79 18.86 -23.40
N GLU A 321 9.37 20.07 -23.48
CA GLU A 321 8.61 21.33 -23.35
C GLU A 321 7.56 21.48 -24.45
N LEU A 322 7.83 20.99 -25.67
CA LEU A 322 6.89 21.03 -26.77
C LEU A 322 5.75 20.03 -26.62
N TYR A 323 6.06 18.74 -26.32
CA TYR A 323 5.08 17.66 -26.42
C TYR A 323 4.25 17.48 -25.15
N VAL A 324 4.84 17.57 -23.95
CA VAL A 324 4.11 17.30 -22.70
C VAL A 324 2.87 18.17 -22.52
N PRO A 325 2.88 19.49 -22.79
CA PRO A 325 1.68 20.32 -22.68
C PRO A 325 0.60 20.00 -23.74
N LEU A 326 0.98 19.33 -24.83
CA LEU A 326 0.09 18.99 -25.95
C LEU A 326 -0.48 17.58 -25.88
N MET A 327 0.00 16.76 -24.95
CA MET A 327 -0.50 15.39 -24.71
C MET A 327 -1.67 15.42 -23.72
N PRO A 328 -2.89 14.95 -24.13
CA PRO A 328 -4.06 14.92 -23.25
C PRO A 328 -3.86 14.04 -22.02
N SER A 329 -4.61 14.30 -20.94
CA SER A 329 -4.58 13.49 -19.71
C SER A 329 -4.97 12.03 -19.96
N GLU A 330 -5.95 11.78 -20.83
CA GLU A 330 -6.37 10.43 -21.21
C GLU A 330 -5.25 9.66 -21.94
N TYR A 331 -4.42 10.35 -22.71
CA TYR A 331 -3.25 9.77 -23.36
C TYR A 331 -2.21 9.34 -22.31
N ARG A 332 -1.86 10.25 -21.39
CA ARG A 332 -0.88 9.96 -20.32
C ARG A 332 -1.33 8.83 -19.37
N ALA A 333 -2.63 8.64 -19.21
CA ALA A 333 -3.18 7.57 -18.40
C ALA A 333 -3.10 6.18 -19.05
N ARG A 334 -2.92 6.10 -20.38
CA ARG A 334 -2.95 4.83 -21.14
C ARG A 334 -1.62 4.45 -21.76
N VAL A 335 -0.78 5.43 -22.04
CA VAL A 335 0.49 5.30 -22.77
C VAL A 335 1.63 5.51 -21.78
N ASP A 336 2.50 4.54 -21.64
CA ASP A 336 3.68 4.71 -20.79
C ASP A 336 4.72 5.66 -21.41
N ALA A 337 5.72 6.05 -20.63
CA ALA A 337 6.71 7.03 -21.08
C ALA A 337 7.60 6.50 -22.23
N ASN A 338 7.85 5.18 -22.32
CA ASN A 338 8.63 4.60 -23.41
C ASN A 338 7.84 4.61 -24.72
N GLU A 339 6.56 4.22 -24.66
CA GLU A 339 5.67 4.29 -25.81
C GLU A 339 5.46 5.74 -26.27
N ALA A 340 5.35 6.69 -25.32
CA ALA A 340 5.28 8.12 -25.65
C ALA A 340 6.56 8.63 -26.34
N LEU A 341 7.74 8.19 -25.90
CA LEU A 341 9.00 8.51 -26.59
C LEU A 341 8.99 8.01 -28.03
N GLU A 342 8.57 6.79 -28.27
CA GLU A 342 8.46 6.22 -29.62
C GLU A 342 7.43 7.01 -30.47
N ASN A 343 6.26 7.32 -29.89
CA ASN A 343 5.25 8.10 -30.59
C ASN A 343 5.80 9.49 -30.99
N ILE A 344 6.57 10.14 -30.12
CA ILE A 344 7.26 11.40 -30.46
C ILE A 344 8.24 11.20 -31.62
N GLN A 345 9.02 10.11 -31.62
CA GLN A 345 9.97 9.83 -32.70
C GLN A 345 9.28 9.71 -34.06
N TYR A 346 8.17 8.98 -34.15
CA TYR A 346 7.42 8.86 -35.39
C TYR A 346 6.76 10.18 -35.83
N ILE A 347 6.28 10.99 -34.87
CA ILE A 347 5.70 12.30 -35.17
C ILE A 347 6.79 13.25 -35.68
N GLU A 348 8.00 13.22 -35.11
CA GLU A 348 9.14 14.03 -35.59
C GLU A 348 9.65 13.63 -36.98
N MET A 349 9.31 12.41 -37.45
CA MET A 349 9.61 11.98 -38.83
C MET A 349 8.58 12.47 -39.85
N LEU A 350 7.42 12.98 -39.40
CA LEU A 350 6.41 13.53 -40.33
C LEU A 350 6.91 14.79 -40.98
N SER A 351 6.69 14.87 -42.29
CA SER A 351 6.97 16.03 -43.12
C SER A 351 5.85 16.23 -44.13
N GLN A 352 5.90 17.33 -44.92
CA GLN A 352 4.91 17.52 -46.01
C GLN A 352 5.02 16.47 -47.10
N GLU A 353 6.22 15.91 -47.33
CA GLU A 353 6.46 14.83 -48.29
C GLU A 353 6.09 13.45 -47.72
N ASP A 354 6.36 13.25 -46.40
CA ASP A 354 6.08 12.03 -45.65
C ASP A 354 5.05 12.33 -44.55
N SER A 355 3.78 12.52 -44.97
CA SER A 355 2.71 12.95 -44.09
C SER A 355 2.13 11.82 -43.20
N ILE A 356 2.54 10.55 -43.45
CA ILE A 356 2.07 9.37 -42.74
C ILE A 356 3.25 8.48 -42.40
N GLN A 357 3.31 8.07 -41.13
CA GLN A 357 4.25 7.05 -40.63
C GLN A 357 3.46 5.89 -39.99
N VAL A 358 4.01 4.68 -40.07
CA VAL A 358 3.35 3.50 -39.57
C VAL A 358 4.29 2.67 -38.69
N ASN A 359 3.78 2.17 -37.58
CA ASN A 359 4.49 1.24 -36.71
C ASN A 359 3.61 0.06 -36.35
N LEU A 360 4.17 -1.14 -36.36
CA LEU A 360 3.48 -2.35 -35.98
C LEU A 360 4.23 -3.00 -34.81
N LYS A 361 3.51 -3.27 -33.73
CA LYS A 361 4.05 -3.92 -32.54
C LYS A 361 3.30 -5.21 -32.23
N ARG A 362 4.01 -6.15 -31.67
CA ARG A 362 3.41 -7.33 -31.08
C ARG A 362 2.73 -6.98 -29.77
N PHE A 363 1.55 -7.52 -29.55
CA PHE A 363 0.87 -7.36 -28.28
C PHE A 363 1.32 -8.49 -27.33
N ASP A 364 2.20 -8.16 -26.38
CA ASP A 364 2.65 -9.12 -25.35
C ASP A 364 1.56 -9.29 -24.28
N VAL A 365 0.64 -10.23 -24.49
CA VAL A 365 -0.39 -10.60 -23.50
C VAL A 365 -0.41 -12.11 -23.26
N PRO A 366 -0.60 -12.55 -21.99
CA PRO A 366 -0.61 -13.98 -21.67
C PRO A 366 -1.66 -14.77 -22.42
N SER A 367 -1.24 -15.81 -23.12
CA SER A 367 -1.90 -17.01 -23.66
C SER A 367 -3.13 -16.91 -24.57
N ILE A 368 -4.06 -15.99 -24.45
CA ILE A 368 -5.31 -16.00 -25.26
C ILE A 368 -5.27 -15.01 -26.44
N LEU A 369 -4.45 -13.96 -26.37
CA LEU A 369 -4.37 -12.90 -27.39
C LEU A 369 -3.06 -12.93 -28.20
N LYS A 370 -2.38 -14.05 -28.30
CA LYS A 370 -1.08 -14.17 -29.00
C LYS A 370 -1.11 -13.79 -30.50
N LEU A 371 -2.30 -13.60 -31.07
CA LEU A 371 -2.50 -13.29 -32.48
C LEU A 371 -2.85 -11.81 -32.72
N VAL A 372 -2.92 -11.01 -31.69
CA VAL A 372 -3.26 -9.58 -31.79
C VAL A 372 -1.98 -8.78 -31.96
N SER A 373 -1.98 -7.89 -32.93
CA SER A 373 -0.92 -6.89 -33.16
C SER A 373 -1.47 -5.48 -32.95
N GLN A 374 -0.61 -4.57 -32.50
CA GLN A 374 -0.92 -3.16 -32.36
C GLN A 374 -0.32 -2.41 -33.53
N LEU A 375 -1.18 -1.85 -34.38
CA LEU A 375 -0.81 -1.02 -35.51
C LEU A 375 -0.97 0.45 -35.11
N TYR A 376 0.08 1.24 -35.25
CA TYR A 376 0.07 2.69 -35.06
C TYR A 376 0.19 3.39 -36.39
N ILE A 377 -0.64 4.39 -36.62
CA ILE A 377 -0.56 5.29 -37.76
C ILE A 377 -0.38 6.72 -37.24
N TYR A 378 0.67 7.35 -37.64
CA TYR A 378 1.01 8.73 -37.31
C TYR A 378 0.75 9.59 -38.55
N SER A 379 0.06 10.70 -38.37
CA SER A 379 -0.29 11.57 -39.49
C SER A 379 -0.35 13.04 -39.07
N ILE A 380 -0.09 13.95 -39.99
CA ILE A 380 -0.23 15.39 -39.77
C ILE A 380 -1.72 15.75 -39.66
N GLU A 381 -2.54 15.20 -40.55
CA GLU A 381 -3.99 15.34 -40.56
C GLU A 381 -4.70 14.09 -40.07
N LYS A 382 -5.91 14.30 -39.55
CA LYS A 382 -6.69 13.14 -39.03
C LYS A 382 -7.16 12.29 -40.22
N ILE A 383 -6.72 11.04 -40.27
CA ILE A 383 -7.24 10.05 -41.22
C ILE A 383 -8.59 9.56 -40.71
N HIS A 384 -9.62 9.64 -41.54
CA HIS A 384 -10.94 9.17 -41.16
C HIS A 384 -11.04 7.63 -41.29
N LEU A 385 -11.81 7.01 -40.37
CA LEU A 385 -12.02 5.56 -40.38
C LEU A 385 -12.51 5.04 -41.72
N ILE A 386 -13.36 5.77 -42.39
CA ILE A 386 -13.92 5.39 -43.69
C ILE A 386 -12.83 5.25 -44.76
N GLU A 387 -11.71 5.93 -44.62
CA GLU A 387 -10.58 5.89 -45.54
C GLU A 387 -9.64 4.72 -45.22
N ILE A 388 -9.34 4.52 -43.94
CA ILE A 388 -8.34 3.54 -43.51
C ILE A 388 -8.92 2.10 -43.40
N MET A 389 -10.20 1.93 -43.07
CA MET A 389 -10.80 0.62 -42.90
C MET A 389 -10.77 -0.27 -44.14
N PRO A 390 -11.06 0.27 -45.35
CA PRO A 390 -10.94 -0.55 -46.59
C PRO A 390 -9.49 -0.99 -46.83
N VAL A 391 -8.52 -0.14 -46.53
CA VAL A 391 -7.09 -0.45 -46.69
C VAL A 391 -6.70 -1.62 -45.77
N LEU A 392 -7.05 -1.54 -44.49
CA LEU A 392 -6.76 -2.61 -43.53
C LEU A 392 -7.47 -3.94 -43.89
N GLN A 393 -8.72 -3.87 -44.37
CA GLN A 393 -9.47 -5.02 -44.77
C GLN A 393 -8.87 -5.70 -46.04
N ASN A 394 -8.38 -4.90 -47.00
CA ASN A 394 -7.70 -5.39 -48.20
C ASN A 394 -6.36 -6.07 -47.85
N LEU A 395 -5.70 -5.64 -46.80
CA LEU A 395 -4.52 -6.28 -46.22
C LEU A 395 -4.85 -7.58 -45.46
N GLY A 396 -6.11 -7.96 -45.37
CA GLY A 396 -6.54 -9.12 -44.61
C GLY A 396 -6.53 -8.91 -43.09
N LEU A 397 -6.57 -7.66 -42.64
CA LEU A 397 -6.61 -7.31 -41.21
C LEU A 397 -8.04 -7.09 -40.73
N HIS A 398 -8.38 -7.69 -39.61
CA HIS A 398 -9.59 -7.38 -38.86
C HIS A 398 -9.23 -6.43 -37.72
N VAL A 399 -9.90 -5.28 -37.67
CA VAL A 399 -9.77 -4.32 -36.59
C VAL A 399 -10.69 -4.72 -35.45
N LEU A 400 -10.11 -4.94 -34.28
CA LEU A 400 -10.84 -5.26 -33.04
C LEU A 400 -11.23 -4.01 -32.28
N ASP A 401 -10.34 -3.00 -32.32
CA ASP A 401 -10.47 -1.80 -31.53
C ASP A 401 -9.62 -0.68 -32.16
N GLN A 402 -10.00 0.56 -31.92
CA GLN A 402 -9.29 1.73 -32.43
C GLN A 402 -9.32 2.88 -31.42
N LEU A 403 -8.20 3.57 -31.29
CA LEU A 403 -8.06 4.79 -30.53
C LEU A 403 -7.39 5.85 -31.38
N THR A 404 -7.96 7.05 -31.41
CA THR A 404 -7.35 8.23 -32.06
C THR A 404 -7.01 9.27 -31.00
N THR A 405 -5.76 9.66 -30.91
CA THR A 405 -5.29 10.75 -30.06
C THR A 405 -4.77 11.90 -30.89
N ARG A 406 -5.27 13.10 -30.64
CA ARG A 406 -4.73 14.32 -31.17
C ARG A 406 -3.59 14.81 -30.26
N ILE A 407 -2.41 14.98 -30.81
CA ILE A 407 -1.29 15.63 -30.14
C ILE A 407 -1.34 17.11 -30.46
N GLY A 408 -1.91 17.88 -29.56
CA GLY A 408 -2.17 19.29 -29.78
C GLY A 408 -3.18 19.88 -28.80
N ASN A 409 -3.32 21.19 -28.87
CA ASN A 409 -4.32 21.96 -28.13
C ASN A 409 -5.17 22.80 -29.09
N ASP A 410 -6.04 23.64 -28.56
CA ASP A 410 -6.94 24.47 -29.40
C ASP A 410 -6.20 25.40 -30.34
N ARG A 411 -4.94 25.75 -30.06
CA ARG A 411 -4.13 26.69 -30.81
C ARG A 411 -3.16 26.03 -31.80
N LYS A 412 -2.69 24.81 -31.48
CA LYS A 412 -1.66 24.12 -32.27
C LYS A 412 -1.91 22.62 -32.26
N THR A 413 -1.99 22.03 -33.44
CA THR A 413 -1.96 20.56 -33.62
C THR A 413 -0.63 20.21 -34.27
N ILE A 414 0.06 19.22 -33.70
CA ILE A 414 1.32 18.71 -34.29
C ILE A 414 1.02 17.50 -35.17
N GLY A 415 0.08 16.66 -34.75
CA GLY A 415 -0.30 15.45 -35.48
C GLY A 415 -1.29 14.60 -34.73
N PHE A 416 -1.57 13.44 -35.28
CA PHE A 416 -2.47 12.43 -34.75
C PHE A 416 -1.76 11.10 -34.58
N VAL A 417 -2.06 10.41 -33.50
CA VAL A 417 -1.66 9.03 -33.23
C VAL A 417 -2.93 8.19 -33.26
N GLN A 418 -3.05 7.33 -34.25
CA GLN A 418 -4.16 6.39 -34.38
C GLN A 418 -3.64 4.98 -34.13
N SER A 419 -4.12 4.33 -33.09
CA SER A 419 -3.75 2.97 -32.76
C SER A 419 -4.90 2.01 -33.02
N PHE A 420 -4.60 0.87 -33.64
CA PHE A 420 -5.55 -0.17 -34.02
C PHE A 420 -5.07 -1.50 -33.45
N ARG A 421 -5.94 -2.20 -32.74
CA ARG A 421 -5.73 -3.61 -32.45
C ARG A 421 -6.21 -4.45 -33.61
N VAL A 422 -5.31 -5.19 -34.24
CA VAL A 422 -5.59 -5.91 -35.46
C VAL A 422 -5.25 -7.39 -35.36
N VAL A 423 -6.01 -8.21 -36.06
CA VAL A 423 -5.77 -9.65 -36.23
C VAL A 423 -5.85 -9.99 -37.71
N ARG A 424 -4.95 -10.83 -38.20
CA ARG A 424 -5.08 -11.35 -39.58
C ARG A 424 -6.27 -12.31 -39.72
N LYS A 425 -6.91 -12.26 -40.90
CA LYS A 425 -8.05 -13.15 -41.26
C LYS A 425 -7.68 -14.63 -41.20
N ASP A 426 -6.46 -14.96 -41.60
CA ASP A 426 -5.92 -16.33 -41.58
C ASP A 426 -5.41 -16.79 -40.21
N ARG A 427 -5.49 -15.93 -39.19
CA ARG A 427 -4.99 -16.17 -37.84
C ARG A 427 -3.49 -16.47 -37.74
N ILE A 428 -2.71 -16.09 -38.76
CA ILE A 428 -1.26 -16.16 -38.73
C ILE A 428 -0.72 -14.90 -38.05
N LEU A 429 0.34 -15.06 -37.29
CA LEU A 429 1.00 -13.94 -36.61
C LEU A 429 1.59 -12.98 -37.66
N ILE A 430 1.42 -11.68 -37.47
CA ILE A 430 2.04 -10.69 -38.34
C ILE A 430 3.53 -10.65 -37.99
N ASP A 431 4.38 -10.93 -38.97
CA ASP A 431 5.82 -10.76 -38.85
C ASP A 431 6.15 -9.26 -38.97
N GLU A 432 6.67 -8.70 -37.90
CA GLU A 432 6.96 -7.26 -37.78
C GLU A 432 8.01 -6.79 -38.79
N GLU A 433 8.99 -7.64 -39.12
CA GLU A 433 10.08 -7.26 -40.02
C GLU A 433 9.63 -7.24 -41.50
N ASN A 434 8.76 -8.16 -41.91
CA ASN A 434 8.37 -8.31 -43.29
C ASN A 434 7.09 -7.56 -43.68
N SER A 435 6.22 -7.25 -42.73
CA SER A 435 4.94 -6.59 -43.01
C SER A 435 5.01 -5.06 -42.93
N LYS A 436 5.96 -4.50 -42.23
CA LYS A 436 6.10 -3.05 -42.03
C LYS A 436 6.30 -2.27 -43.34
N PRO A 437 7.24 -2.63 -44.28
CA PRO A 437 7.39 -1.94 -45.55
C PRO A 437 6.15 -2.02 -46.42
N PHE A 438 5.42 -3.14 -46.34
CA PHE A 438 4.18 -3.36 -47.09
C PHE A 438 3.04 -2.46 -46.58
N LEU A 439 2.89 -2.35 -45.25
CA LEU A 439 1.93 -1.47 -44.62
C LEU A 439 2.22 0.00 -44.96
N GLU A 440 3.49 0.43 -44.87
CA GLU A 440 3.91 1.79 -45.24
C GLU A 440 3.60 2.11 -46.72
N ALA A 441 3.84 1.17 -47.64
CA ALA A 441 3.60 1.40 -49.06
C ALA A 441 2.10 1.54 -49.40
N ILE A 442 1.21 0.91 -48.64
CA ILE A 442 -0.23 0.96 -48.87
C ILE A 442 -0.88 2.18 -48.20
N VAL A 443 -0.42 2.55 -47.05
CA VAL A 443 -0.95 3.75 -46.31
C VAL A 443 -0.50 5.05 -46.98
N LYS A 444 0.61 5.06 -47.73
CA LYS A 444 1.08 6.21 -48.52
C LYS A 444 0.33 6.38 -49.86
N LYS A 445 -0.51 5.48 -50.29
CA LYS A 445 -1.39 5.60 -51.45
C LYS A 445 -2.80 6.06 -51.07
#